data_cf2d673d2c5e5cb5a6da5ca98c482727
#
_entry.id   cf2d673d2c5e5cb5a6da5ca98c482727
#
_cell.length_a   1.000
_cell.length_b   1.000
_cell.length_c   1.000
_cell.angle_alpha   90.00
_cell.angle_beta   90.00
_cell.angle_gamma   90.00
#
_symmetry.space_group_name_H-M   'P 1'
#
loop_
_entity.id
_entity.type
_entity.pdbx_description
1 polymer ?
#
loop_
_entity_poly.entity_id
_entity_poly.type
_entity_poly.pdbx_seq_one_letter_code
_entity_poly.pdbx_strand_id
1 'polypeptide(L)'
;MACRISAVMGVFGLLAASSGAAQETPNPQAMQMQVQQIMQQRPREAEAAARAFLILVAPDRVNGLDSLREQANKSNNQPTYVVDGVPVSGPPAQDQYWMEVAQLTVQFDMVQKLSQRDSVRAQLVGKMFGLEANARARQRVYRTASEPQRQALRAQIEALISQHFDLEDRLRSLEIADIERRLADVRAESQRRRDKRAEFIKFAVDDILRDAIRPR
;
A
#
# COMPACT_ATOMS: atom_id res chain seq x y z
N MET A 1 -0.46 -19.63 -29.18
CA MET A 1 0.27 -18.50 -28.53
C MET A 1 -0.51 -18.06 -27.33
N ALA A 2 -0.15 -18.56 -26.14
CA ALA A 2 -0.84 -18.24 -24.89
C ALA A 2 -0.34 -16.89 -24.40
N CYS A 3 -1.18 -15.89 -24.46
CA CYS A 3 -0.86 -14.50 -24.16
C CYS A 3 -0.85 -14.24 -22.64
N ARG A 4 0.29 -13.80 -22.18
CA ARG A 4 0.65 -13.39 -20.82
C ARG A 4 -0.13 -12.13 -20.35
N ILE A 5 -1.40 -12.28 -19.99
CA ILE A 5 -2.21 -11.19 -19.40
C ILE A 5 -2.08 -11.14 -17.86
N SER A 6 -1.39 -12.11 -17.25
CA SER A 6 -1.19 -12.16 -15.79
C SER A 6 -0.14 -11.19 -15.23
N ALA A 7 0.57 -10.43 -16.08
CA ALA A 7 1.73 -9.63 -15.64
C ALA A 7 1.39 -8.23 -15.10
N VAL A 8 0.19 -7.69 -15.33
CA VAL A 8 -0.12 -6.30 -14.94
C VAL A 8 -0.57 -6.17 -13.48
N MET A 9 -1.08 -7.24 -12.86
CA MET A 9 -1.36 -7.23 -11.41
C MET A 9 -0.09 -7.32 -10.54
N GLY A 10 1.05 -7.72 -11.11
CA GLY A 10 2.31 -7.87 -10.38
C GLY A 10 3.11 -6.58 -10.17
N VAL A 11 2.86 -5.54 -10.97
CA VAL A 11 3.67 -4.30 -10.89
C VAL A 11 3.31 -3.46 -9.67
N PHE A 12 2.07 -3.47 -9.21
CA PHE A 12 1.65 -2.74 -8.01
C PHE A 12 1.93 -3.48 -6.69
N GLY A 13 2.32 -4.75 -6.74
CA GLY A 13 2.65 -5.56 -5.56
C GLY A 13 4.11 -5.51 -5.10
N LEU A 14 5.02 -4.85 -5.85
CA LEU A 14 6.46 -4.87 -5.59
C LEU A 14 6.96 -3.81 -4.61
N LEU A 15 6.08 -2.99 -4.03
CA LEU A 15 6.42 -1.81 -3.25
C LEU A 15 6.60 -2.02 -1.74
N ALA A 16 6.55 -3.25 -1.27
CA ALA A 16 6.61 -3.54 0.16
C ALA A 16 7.93 -4.16 0.65
N ALA A 17 8.97 -4.24 -0.15
CA ALA A 17 10.14 -5.05 0.16
C ALA A 17 11.32 -4.33 0.84
N SER A 18 11.20 -3.05 1.23
CA SER A 18 12.35 -2.29 1.74
C SER A 18 12.28 -1.83 3.19
N SER A 19 11.18 -1.97 3.88
CA SER A 19 11.20 -1.78 5.33
C SER A 19 11.12 -3.14 6.01
N GLY A 20 12.11 -3.53 6.81
CA GLY A 20 12.37 -4.81 7.46
C GLY A 20 11.24 -5.50 8.25
N ALA A 21 10.01 -5.27 7.89
CA ALA A 21 8.84 -6.11 8.04
C ALA A 21 8.41 -6.47 6.62
N ALA A 22 8.63 -7.70 6.20
CA ALA A 22 8.09 -8.26 4.96
C ALA A 22 6.59 -7.90 4.90
N GLN A 23 6.25 -6.84 4.14
CA GLN A 23 4.87 -6.60 3.77
C GLN A 23 4.57 -7.67 2.72
N GLU A 24 4.05 -8.80 3.20
CA GLU A 24 3.44 -9.81 2.35
C GLU A 24 2.44 -9.10 1.44
N THR A 25 2.62 -9.23 0.14
CA THR A 25 1.59 -8.88 -0.84
C THR A 25 0.30 -9.54 -0.35
N PRO A 26 -0.78 -8.80 -0.13
CA PRO A 26 -1.98 -9.35 0.47
C PRO A 26 -2.42 -10.57 -0.36
N ASN A 27 -2.39 -11.74 0.26
CA ASN A 27 -2.83 -12.99 -0.33
C ASN A 27 -4.27 -12.78 -0.80
N PRO A 28 -4.64 -13.10 -2.06
CA PRO A 28 -6.00 -12.97 -2.57
C PRO A 28 -7.06 -13.60 -1.67
N GLN A 29 -6.73 -14.71 -1.00
CA GLN A 29 -7.61 -15.35 -0.02
C GLN A 29 -7.77 -14.51 1.26
N ALA A 30 -6.70 -13.89 1.74
CA ALA A 30 -6.76 -12.98 2.88
C ALA A 30 -7.63 -11.76 2.56
N MET A 31 -7.53 -11.22 1.35
CA MET A 31 -8.37 -10.12 0.88
C MET A 31 -9.84 -10.53 0.81
N GLN A 32 -10.16 -11.71 0.29
CA GLN A 32 -11.54 -12.21 0.25
C GLN A 32 -12.13 -12.41 1.65
N MET A 33 -11.36 -12.98 2.58
CA MET A 33 -11.81 -13.12 3.98
C MET A 33 -12.05 -11.75 4.62
N GLN A 34 -11.20 -10.78 4.36
CA GLN A 34 -11.33 -9.43 4.88
C GLN A 34 -12.56 -8.71 4.31
N VAL A 35 -12.86 -8.88 3.02
CA VAL A 35 -14.09 -8.39 2.38
C VAL A 35 -15.32 -9.00 3.05
N GLN A 36 -15.35 -10.33 3.25
CA GLN A 36 -16.46 -11.00 3.91
C GLN A 36 -16.64 -10.52 5.35
N GLN A 37 -15.55 -10.35 6.08
CA GLN A 37 -15.59 -9.84 7.45
C GLN A 37 -16.13 -8.41 7.53
N ILE A 38 -15.70 -7.53 6.64
CA ILE A 38 -16.19 -6.14 6.53
C ILE A 38 -17.69 -6.13 6.19
N MET A 39 -18.12 -6.94 5.22
CA MET A 39 -19.52 -7.01 4.84
C MET A 39 -20.44 -7.50 5.97
N GLN A 40 -19.96 -8.44 6.80
CA GLN A 40 -20.76 -9.03 7.87
C GLN A 40 -20.79 -8.18 9.14
N GLN A 41 -19.68 -7.51 9.48
CA GLN A 41 -19.54 -6.86 10.78
C GLN A 41 -19.86 -5.36 10.77
N ARG A 42 -19.35 -4.60 9.79
CA ARG A 42 -19.44 -3.12 9.80
C ARG A 42 -19.48 -2.47 8.42
N PRO A 43 -20.42 -2.83 7.56
CA PRO A 43 -20.41 -2.33 6.18
C PRO A 43 -20.51 -0.79 6.09
N ARG A 44 -21.31 -0.16 6.95
CA ARG A 44 -21.48 1.31 6.95
C ARG A 44 -20.21 2.05 7.38
N GLU A 45 -19.48 1.52 8.36
CA GLU A 45 -18.22 2.11 8.82
C GLU A 45 -17.14 1.98 7.74
N ALA A 46 -17.07 0.83 7.07
CA ALA A 46 -16.13 0.61 5.97
C ALA A 46 -16.41 1.53 4.77
N GLU A 47 -17.67 1.70 4.39
CA GLU A 47 -18.05 2.66 3.34
C GLU A 47 -17.66 4.10 3.72
N ALA A 48 -17.92 4.51 4.96
CA ALA A 48 -17.56 5.83 5.46
C ALA A 48 -16.04 6.05 5.45
N ALA A 49 -15.26 5.04 5.89
CA ALA A 49 -13.80 5.07 5.88
C ALA A 49 -13.23 5.14 4.46
N ALA A 50 -13.74 4.30 3.55
CA ALA A 50 -13.33 4.32 2.14
C ALA A 50 -13.63 5.68 1.48
N ARG A 51 -14.78 6.26 1.75
CA ARG A 51 -15.18 7.58 1.24
C ARG A 51 -14.30 8.69 1.81
N ALA A 52 -14.07 8.69 3.12
CA ALA A 52 -13.19 9.66 3.78
C ALA A 52 -11.77 9.59 3.21
N PHE A 53 -11.28 8.37 2.95
CA PHE A 53 -9.97 8.17 2.33
C PHE A 53 -9.91 8.74 0.92
N LEU A 54 -10.89 8.46 0.07
CA LEU A 54 -10.94 9.02 -1.29
C LEU A 54 -11.01 10.55 -1.28
N ILE A 55 -11.79 11.15 -0.37
CA ILE A 55 -11.83 12.62 -0.23
C ILE A 55 -10.43 13.19 0.06
N LEU A 56 -9.63 12.46 0.84
CA LEU A 56 -8.29 12.87 1.22
C LEU A 56 -7.27 12.72 0.08
N VAL A 57 -7.31 11.60 -0.68
CA VAL A 57 -6.22 11.21 -1.59
C VAL A 57 -6.59 11.28 -3.07
N ALA A 58 -7.88 11.21 -3.42
CA ALA A 58 -8.38 11.19 -4.80
C ALA A 58 -9.87 11.65 -4.85
N PRO A 59 -10.17 12.92 -4.54
CA PRO A 59 -11.54 13.41 -4.38
C PRO A 59 -12.41 13.24 -5.62
N ASP A 60 -11.83 13.29 -6.81
CA ASP A 60 -12.47 13.02 -8.10
C ASP A 60 -12.98 11.56 -8.24
N ARG A 61 -12.53 10.66 -7.36
CA ARG A 61 -12.92 9.24 -7.36
C ARG A 61 -14.15 8.92 -6.51
N VAL A 62 -14.60 9.85 -5.68
CA VAL A 62 -15.79 9.66 -4.81
C VAL A 62 -17.03 9.32 -5.65
N ASN A 63 -17.28 10.08 -6.73
CA ASN A 63 -18.38 9.81 -7.65
C ASN A 63 -18.25 8.43 -8.35
N GLY A 64 -17.01 7.99 -8.58
CA GLY A 64 -16.74 6.68 -9.15
C GLY A 64 -17.11 5.52 -8.19
N LEU A 65 -16.89 5.71 -6.90
CA LEU A 65 -17.32 4.74 -5.87
C LEU A 65 -18.86 4.69 -5.78
N ASP A 66 -19.51 5.86 -5.83
CA ASP A 66 -20.98 5.95 -5.85
C ASP A 66 -21.57 5.26 -7.08
N SER A 67 -20.98 5.46 -8.25
CA SER A 67 -21.39 4.78 -9.49
C SER A 67 -21.25 3.26 -9.40
N LEU A 68 -20.17 2.75 -8.77
CA LEU A 68 -20.01 1.31 -8.50
C LEU A 68 -21.08 0.79 -7.56
N ARG A 69 -21.44 1.57 -6.52
CA ARG A 69 -22.51 1.23 -5.59
C ARG A 69 -23.88 1.12 -6.31
N GLU A 70 -24.18 2.10 -7.17
CA GLU A 70 -25.40 2.07 -7.96
C GLU A 70 -25.46 0.86 -8.90
N GLN A 71 -24.35 0.53 -9.55
CA GLN A 71 -24.25 -0.67 -10.38
C GLN A 71 -24.45 -1.94 -9.55
N ALA A 72 -23.83 -2.04 -8.38
CA ALA A 72 -23.99 -3.15 -7.45
C ALA A 72 -25.45 -3.34 -7.03
N ASN A 73 -26.17 -2.23 -6.81
CA ASN A 73 -27.59 -2.28 -6.42
C ASN A 73 -28.54 -2.63 -7.57
N LYS A 74 -28.18 -2.28 -8.81
CA LYS A 74 -29.02 -2.49 -10.00
C LYS A 74 -28.84 -3.85 -10.67
N SER A 75 -27.70 -4.50 -10.45
CA SER A 75 -27.31 -5.67 -11.24
C SER A 75 -26.94 -6.86 -10.36
N ASN A 76 -27.78 -7.89 -10.40
CA ASN A 76 -27.39 -9.24 -10.01
C ASN A 76 -26.62 -9.97 -11.13
N ASN A 77 -26.43 -9.34 -12.29
CA ASN A 77 -25.84 -9.96 -13.46
C ASN A 77 -24.32 -9.72 -13.50
N GLN A 78 -23.60 -10.78 -13.80
CA GLN A 78 -22.15 -10.70 -14.04
C GLN A 78 -21.90 -9.91 -15.34
N PRO A 79 -21.03 -8.89 -15.31
CA PRO A 79 -20.64 -8.21 -16.53
C PRO A 79 -19.90 -9.18 -17.46
N THR A 80 -20.33 -9.24 -18.71
CA THR A 80 -19.66 -10.05 -19.74
C THR A 80 -18.69 -9.16 -20.51
N TYR A 81 -17.44 -9.56 -20.58
CA TYR A 81 -16.40 -8.92 -21.38
C TYR A 81 -16.04 -9.81 -22.56
N VAL A 82 -15.61 -9.23 -23.67
CA VAL A 82 -15.08 -9.98 -24.80
C VAL A 82 -13.57 -9.86 -24.78
N VAL A 83 -12.86 -10.99 -24.60
CA VAL A 83 -11.41 -11.06 -24.65
C VAL A 83 -11.03 -11.99 -25.82
N ASP A 84 -10.34 -11.44 -26.81
CA ASP A 84 -9.95 -12.16 -28.04
C ASP A 84 -11.15 -12.85 -28.74
N GLY A 85 -12.32 -12.18 -28.78
CA GLY A 85 -13.53 -12.69 -29.38
C GLY A 85 -14.32 -13.70 -28.54
N VAL A 86 -13.85 -14.02 -27.34
CA VAL A 86 -14.50 -14.96 -26.41
C VAL A 86 -15.19 -14.17 -25.30
N PRO A 87 -16.51 -14.39 -25.03
CA PRO A 87 -17.18 -13.77 -23.90
C PRO A 87 -16.67 -14.37 -22.59
N VAL A 88 -16.19 -13.52 -21.70
CA VAL A 88 -15.71 -13.86 -20.36
C VAL A 88 -16.56 -13.14 -19.32
N SER A 89 -17.11 -13.89 -18.38
CA SER A 89 -17.87 -13.31 -17.27
C SER A 89 -16.93 -12.74 -16.22
N GLY A 90 -17.13 -11.47 -15.85
CA GLY A 90 -16.40 -10.82 -14.76
C GLY A 90 -17.04 -11.10 -13.39
N PRO A 91 -16.41 -10.67 -12.30
CA PRO A 91 -17.00 -10.76 -10.97
C PRO A 91 -18.28 -9.92 -10.89
N PRO A 92 -19.27 -10.34 -10.09
CA PRO A 92 -20.50 -9.57 -9.86
C PRO A 92 -20.20 -8.12 -9.45
N ALA A 93 -21.03 -7.18 -9.88
CA ALA A 93 -20.84 -5.76 -9.56
C ALA A 93 -20.81 -5.49 -8.04
N GLN A 94 -21.58 -6.26 -7.28
CA GLN A 94 -21.59 -6.23 -5.82
C GLN A 94 -20.22 -6.59 -5.23
N ASP A 95 -19.58 -7.65 -5.73
CA ASP A 95 -18.25 -8.07 -5.26
C ASP A 95 -17.19 -7.03 -5.63
N GLN A 96 -17.28 -6.44 -6.83
CA GLN A 96 -16.36 -5.37 -7.25
C GLN A 96 -16.46 -4.14 -6.33
N TYR A 97 -17.68 -3.75 -5.96
CA TYR A 97 -17.90 -2.64 -5.05
C TYR A 97 -17.29 -2.91 -3.67
N TRP A 98 -17.61 -4.07 -3.07
CA TRP A 98 -17.11 -4.41 -1.74
C TRP A 98 -15.61 -4.67 -1.70
N MET A 99 -15.03 -5.20 -2.76
CA MET A 99 -13.57 -5.31 -2.88
C MET A 99 -12.91 -3.93 -2.89
N GLU A 100 -13.46 -2.96 -3.63
CA GLU A 100 -12.94 -1.58 -3.64
C GLU A 100 -13.09 -0.92 -2.26
N VAL A 101 -14.25 -1.06 -1.61
CA VAL A 101 -14.48 -0.54 -0.24
C VAL A 101 -13.48 -1.13 0.74
N ALA A 102 -13.29 -2.45 0.74
CA ALA A 102 -12.37 -3.12 1.65
C ALA A 102 -10.92 -2.66 1.42
N GLN A 103 -10.48 -2.58 0.18
CA GLN A 103 -9.14 -2.13 -0.16
C GLN A 103 -8.89 -0.68 0.30
N LEU A 104 -9.83 0.22 0.04
CA LEU A 104 -9.72 1.62 0.47
C LEU A 104 -9.71 1.75 2.00
N THR A 105 -10.49 0.93 2.70
CA THR A 105 -10.53 0.92 4.17
C THR A 105 -9.18 0.49 4.74
N VAL A 106 -8.59 -0.59 4.21
CA VAL A 106 -7.26 -1.06 4.63
C VAL A 106 -6.17 -0.01 4.37
N GLN A 107 -6.22 0.62 3.20
CA GLN A 107 -5.28 1.67 2.84
C GLN A 107 -5.43 2.89 3.78
N PHE A 108 -6.65 3.25 4.13
CA PHE A 108 -6.93 4.32 5.07
C PHE A 108 -6.35 4.04 6.46
N ASP A 109 -6.60 2.85 7.01
CA ASP A 109 -6.03 2.42 8.30
C ASP A 109 -4.50 2.45 8.30
N MET A 110 -3.88 2.00 7.20
CA MET A 110 -2.43 2.02 7.05
C MET A 110 -1.90 3.46 7.07
N VAL A 111 -2.50 4.36 6.30
CA VAL A 111 -2.10 5.76 6.26
C VAL A 111 -2.32 6.44 7.61
N GLN A 112 -3.42 6.17 8.29
CA GLN A 112 -3.67 6.70 9.64
C GLN A 112 -2.63 6.24 10.66
N LYS A 113 -2.32 4.94 10.71
CA LYS A 113 -1.28 4.40 11.61
C LYS A 113 0.09 4.99 11.30
N LEU A 114 0.41 5.15 10.02
CA LEU A 114 1.67 5.75 9.60
C LEU A 114 1.72 7.23 9.97
N SER A 115 0.63 7.98 9.83
CA SER A 115 0.58 9.41 10.12
C SER A 115 0.86 9.75 11.59
N GLN A 116 0.55 8.83 12.50
CA GLN A 116 0.87 8.96 13.93
C GLN A 116 2.38 8.91 14.23
N ARG A 117 3.18 8.33 13.32
CA ARG A 117 4.62 8.12 13.48
C ARG A 117 5.43 9.00 12.53
N ASP A 118 4.96 9.16 11.30
CA ASP A 118 5.63 9.88 10.23
C ASP A 118 4.61 10.45 9.24
N SER A 119 4.25 11.71 9.45
CA SER A 119 3.26 12.41 8.63
C SER A 119 3.71 12.62 7.18
N VAL A 120 5.03 12.76 6.94
CA VAL A 120 5.59 12.96 5.60
C VAL A 120 5.45 11.67 4.78
N ARG A 121 5.87 10.53 5.36
CA ARG A 121 5.68 9.23 4.70
C ARG A 121 4.21 8.90 4.50
N ALA A 122 3.35 9.18 5.48
CA ALA A 122 1.92 8.97 5.37
C ALA A 122 1.30 9.73 4.19
N GLN A 123 1.71 10.98 3.97
CA GLN A 123 1.25 11.77 2.81
C GLN A 123 1.72 11.18 1.48
N LEU A 124 2.97 10.72 1.39
CA LEU A 124 3.48 10.08 0.18
C LEU A 124 2.72 8.79 -0.12
N VAL A 125 2.57 7.91 0.87
CA VAL A 125 1.84 6.64 0.76
C VAL A 125 0.36 6.89 0.41
N GLY A 126 -0.29 7.88 1.05
CA GLY A 126 -1.67 8.24 0.72
C GLY A 126 -1.83 8.68 -0.74
N LYS A 127 -0.91 9.50 -1.26
CA LYS A 127 -0.90 9.90 -2.68
C LYS A 127 -0.69 8.71 -3.61
N MET A 128 0.21 7.78 -3.27
CA MET A 128 0.43 6.56 -4.05
C MET A 128 -0.85 5.73 -4.14
N PHE A 129 -1.55 5.52 -3.04
CA PHE A 129 -2.85 4.83 -3.03
C PHE A 129 -3.93 5.56 -3.84
N GLY A 130 -3.92 6.90 -3.83
CA GLY A 130 -4.80 7.71 -4.69
C GLY A 130 -4.52 7.47 -6.18
N LEU A 131 -3.26 7.41 -6.60
CA LEU A 131 -2.87 7.08 -7.98
C LEU A 131 -3.28 5.66 -8.36
N GLU A 132 -3.10 4.69 -7.47
CA GLU A 132 -3.57 3.31 -7.68
C GLU A 132 -5.09 3.23 -7.84
N ALA A 133 -5.87 3.91 -7.00
CA ALA A 133 -7.32 3.95 -7.11
C ALA A 133 -7.75 4.55 -8.47
N ASN A 134 -7.06 5.59 -8.92
CA ASN A 134 -7.25 6.18 -10.24
C ASN A 134 -6.90 5.20 -11.38
N ALA A 135 -5.80 4.48 -11.27
CA ALA A 135 -5.38 3.50 -12.29
C ALA A 135 -6.37 2.33 -12.37
N ARG A 136 -6.81 1.77 -11.22
CA ARG A 136 -7.84 0.71 -11.18
C ARG A 136 -9.15 1.14 -11.84
N ALA A 137 -9.56 2.39 -11.62
CA ALA A 137 -10.75 2.90 -12.25
C ALA A 137 -10.66 2.96 -13.78
N ARG A 138 -9.52 3.45 -14.30
CA ARG A 138 -9.27 3.49 -15.74
C ARG A 138 -9.15 2.09 -16.33
N GLN A 139 -8.57 1.15 -15.61
CA GLN A 139 -8.50 -0.26 -15.99
C GLN A 139 -9.90 -0.87 -16.16
N ARG A 140 -10.85 -0.55 -15.27
CA ARG A 140 -12.24 -1.02 -15.41
C ARG A 140 -12.88 -0.51 -16.70
N VAL A 141 -12.74 0.78 -16.99
CA VAL A 141 -13.25 1.39 -18.23
C VAL A 141 -12.56 0.84 -19.48
N TYR A 142 -11.25 0.58 -19.41
CA TYR A 142 -10.46 0.07 -20.53
C TYR A 142 -11.01 -1.23 -21.10
N ARG A 143 -11.59 -2.10 -20.27
CA ARG A 143 -12.14 -3.41 -20.69
C ARG A 143 -13.28 -3.29 -21.69
N THR A 144 -14.09 -2.24 -21.60
CA THR A 144 -15.27 -2.01 -22.44
C THR A 144 -15.11 -0.87 -23.43
N ALA A 145 -13.96 -0.20 -23.44
CA ALA A 145 -13.69 0.97 -24.26
C ALA A 145 -13.41 0.58 -25.73
N SER A 146 -13.76 1.51 -26.65
CA SER A 146 -13.37 1.42 -28.06
C SER A 146 -11.86 1.65 -28.21
N GLU A 147 -11.28 1.26 -29.38
CA GLU A 147 -9.84 1.37 -29.60
C GLU A 147 -9.27 2.79 -29.44
N PRO A 148 -9.89 3.85 -29.97
CA PRO A 148 -9.42 5.22 -29.70
C PRO A 148 -9.45 5.60 -28.22
N GLN A 149 -10.48 5.15 -27.50
CA GLN A 149 -10.59 5.38 -26.05
C GLN A 149 -9.52 4.59 -25.27
N ARG A 150 -9.19 3.37 -25.70
CA ARG A 150 -8.12 2.56 -25.10
C ARG A 150 -6.77 3.25 -25.20
N GLN A 151 -6.44 3.84 -26.35
CA GLN A 151 -5.19 4.59 -26.51
C GLN A 151 -5.11 5.79 -25.55
N ALA A 152 -6.19 6.56 -25.43
CA ALA A 152 -6.25 7.65 -24.47
C ALA A 152 -6.14 7.20 -23.01
N LEU A 153 -6.84 6.10 -22.64
CA LEU A 153 -6.76 5.51 -21.30
C LEU A 153 -5.36 4.97 -20.98
N ARG A 154 -4.69 4.37 -21.98
CA ARG A 154 -3.30 3.90 -21.85
C ARG A 154 -2.38 5.06 -21.48
N ALA A 155 -2.41 6.15 -22.21
CA ALA A 155 -1.59 7.33 -21.91
C ALA A 155 -1.87 7.88 -20.49
N GLN A 156 -3.14 7.90 -20.08
CA GLN A 156 -3.50 8.30 -18.72
C GLN A 156 -2.95 7.35 -17.65
N ILE A 157 -3.00 6.04 -17.88
CA ILE A 157 -2.45 5.04 -16.95
C ILE A 157 -0.92 5.17 -16.89
N GLU A 158 -0.24 5.36 -18.01
CA GLU A 158 1.20 5.60 -18.06
C GLU A 158 1.59 6.83 -17.22
N ALA A 159 0.84 7.94 -17.33
CA ALA A 159 1.09 9.13 -16.53
C ALA A 159 0.90 8.89 -15.03
N LEU A 160 -0.11 8.09 -14.62
CA LEU A 160 -0.33 7.73 -13.22
C LEU A 160 0.79 6.84 -12.68
N ILE A 161 1.26 5.89 -13.48
CA ILE A 161 2.38 5.00 -13.12
C ILE A 161 3.67 5.82 -12.97
N SER A 162 3.96 6.75 -13.89
CA SER A 162 5.12 7.63 -13.77
C SER A 162 5.10 8.43 -12.47
N GLN A 163 3.95 9.06 -12.14
CA GLN A 163 3.80 9.79 -10.88
C GLN A 163 3.97 8.87 -9.65
N HIS A 164 3.52 7.63 -9.74
CA HIS A 164 3.68 6.65 -8.67
C HIS A 164 5.17 6.34 -8.43
N PHE A 165 5.95 6.11 -9.48
CA PHE A 165 7.40 5.91 -9.39
C PHE A 165 8.12 7.12 -8.79
N ASP A 166 7.73 8.36 -9.17
CA ASP A 166 8.31 9.58 -8.57
C ASP A 166 8.08 9.64 -7.05
N LEU A 167 6.90 9.22 -6.58
CA LEU A 167 6.60 9.17 -5.15
C LEU A 167 7.36 8.04 -4.43
N GLU A 168 7.51 6.90 -5.09
CA GLU A 168 8.32 5.79 -4.60
C GLU A 168 9.77 6.18 -4.42
N ASP A 169 10.36 6.86 -5.39
CA ASP A 169 11.76 7.33 -5.31
C ASP A 169 11.95 8.33 -4.16
N ARG A 170 10.95 9.21 -3.92
CA ARG A 170 10.95 10.10 -2.76
C ARG A 170 10.90 9.32 -1.45
N LEU A 171 10.07 8.30 -1.36
CA LEU A 171 9.96 7.44 -0.18
C LEU A 171 11.29 6.72 0.10
N ARG A 172 11.91 6.15 -0.95
CA ARG A 172 13.26 5.52 -0.86
C ARG A 172 14.33 6.52 -0.40
N SER A 173 14.28 7.74 -0.91
CA SER A 173 15.24 8.78 -0.49
C SER A 173 15.14 9.07 1.02
N LEU A 174 13.92 9.09 1.59
CA LEU A 174 13.71 9.22 3.03
C LEU A 174 14.25 8.01 3.80
N GLU A 175 14.08 6.80 3.28
CA GLU A 175 14.60 5.58 3.89
C GLU A 175 16.13 5.57 3.89
N ILE A 176 16.76 5.96 2.79
CA ILE A 176 18.22 6.08 2.67
C ILE A 176 18.75 7.09 3.70
N ALA A 177 18.12 8.26 3.79
CA ALA A 177 18.54 9.29 4.76
C ALA A 177 18.43 8.80 6.20
N ASP A 178 17.43 7.99 6.54
CA ASP A 178 17.30 7.39 7.88
C ASP A 178 18.38 6.33 8.16
N ILE A 179 18.70 5.52 7.17
CA ILE A 179 19.77 4.50 7.26
C ILE A 179 21.12 5.21 7.46
N GLU A 180 21.40 6.27 6.69
CA GLU A 180 22.62 7.05 6.80
C GLU A 180 22.76 7.70 8.19
N ARG A 181 21.66 8.25 8.74
CA ARG A 181 21.63 8.81 10.09
C ARG A 181 21.96 7.75 11.14
N ARG A 182 21.28 6.57 11.08
CA ARG A 182 21.57 5.46 12.00
C ARG A 182 23.01 4.97 11.89
N LEU A 183 23.54 4.91 10.68
CA LEU A 183 24.94 4.53 10.46
C LEU A 183 25.90 5.54 11.06
N ALA A 184 25.63 6.84 10.94
CA ALA A 184 26.41 7.88 11.57
C ALA A 184 26.38 7.76 13.10
N ASP A 185 25.23 7.52 13.70
CA ASP A 185 25.06 7.31 15.14
C ASP A 185 25.86 6.11 15.64
N VAL A 186 25.80 4.97 14.95
CA VAL A 186 26.58 3.77 15.30
C VAL A 186 28.07 4.01 15.17
N ARG A 187 28.51 4.73 14.14
CA ARG A 187 29.93 5.11 13.98
C ARG A 187 30.39 6.01 15.09
N ALA A 188 29.58 7.02 15.46
CA ALA A 188 29.90 7.94 16.56
C ALA A 188 29.98 7.20 17.90
N GLU A 189 29.07 6.24 18.16
CA GLU A 189 29.13 5.43 19.37
C GLU A 189 30.36 4.51 19.40
N SER A 190 30.68 3.87 18.28
CA SER A 190 31.90 3.06 18.15
C SER A 190 33.19 3.87 18.41
N GLN A 191 33.22 5.11 17.92
CA GLN A 191 34.35 6.01 18.16
C GLN A 191 34.44 6.39 19.65
N ARG A 192 33.33 6.78 20.27
CA ARG A 192 33.28 7.10 21.72
C ARG A 192 33.77 5.92 22.56
N ARG A 193 33.41 4.69 22.23
CA ARG A 193 33.88 3.49 22.93
C ARG A 193 35.39 3.29 22.77
N ARG A 194 35.95 3.56 21.59
CA ARG A 194 37.40 3.51 21.35
C ARG A 194 38.16 4.54 22.18
N ASP A 195 37.66 5.77 22.17
CA ASP A 195 38.29 6.89 22.89
C ASP A 195 38.27 6.66 24.41
N LYS A 196 37.20 6.06 24.92
CA LYS A 196 37.00 5.78 26.36
C LYS A 196 37.38 4.36 26.77
N ARG A 197 38.09 3.61 25.92
CA ARG A 197 38.41 2.18 26.17
C ARG A 197 39.03 1.94 27.53
N ALA A 198 39.97 2.77 27.97
CA ALA A 198 40.64 2.62 29.26
C ALA A 198 39.67 2.78 30.44
N GLU A 199 38.74 3.73 30.37
CA GLU A 199 37.72 3.95 31.38
C GLU A 199 36.74 2.75 31.46
N PHE A 200 36.28 2.24 30.30
CA PHE A 200 35.39 1.06 30.26
C PHE A 200 36.07 -0.20 30.82
N ILE A 201 37.37 -0.41 30.51
CA ILE A 201 38.12 -1.54 31.07
C ILE A 201 38.20 -1.42 32.59
N LYS A 202 38.56 -0.22 33.11
CA LYS A 202 38.62 0.03 34.56
C LYS A 202 37.27 -0.26 35.22
N PHE A 203 36.16 0.25 34.67
CA PHE A 203 34.82 0.03 35.19
C PHE A 203 34.46 -1.47 35.22
N ALA A 204 34.74 -2.20 34.14
CA ALA A 204 34.44 -3.62 34.06
C ALA A 204 35.26 -4.43 35.08
N VAL A 205 36.54 -4.09 35.29
CA VAL A 205 37.37 -4.74 36.28
C VAL A 205 36.86 -4.45 37.70
N ASP A 206 36.53 -3.20 38.02
CA ASP A 206 36.00 -2.83 39.33
C ASP A 206 34.67 -3.52 39.64
N ASP A 207 33.81 -3.72 38.63
CA ASP A 207 32.54 -4.41 38.77
C ASP A 207 32.70 -5.92 39.05
N ILE A 208 33.59 -6.57 38.30
CA ILE A 208 33.94 -7.99 38.50
C ILE A 208 34.53 -8.20 39.91
N LEU A 209 35.42 -7.33 40.36
CA LEU A 209 36.05 -7.45 41.68
C LEU A 209 35.07 -7.17 42.82
N ARG A 210 34.09 -6.26 42.61
CA ARG A 210 33.02 -6.00 43.58
C ARG A 210 32.12 -7.20 43.77
N ASP A 211 31.74 -7.91 42.69
CA ASP A 211 30.92 -9.11 42.75
C ASP A 211 31.66 -10.28 43.41
N ALA A 212 32.98 -10.36 43.25
CA ALA A 212 33.78 -11.39 43.91
C ALA A 212 33.89 -11.25 45.45
N ILE A 213 33.66 -10.04 45.96
CA ILE A 213 33.76 -9.70 47.40
C ILE A 213 32.38 -9.77 48.09
N ARG A 214 31.27 -9.84 47.34
CA ARG A 214 29.93 -9.97 47.92
C ARG A 214 29.80 -11.32 48.64
N PRO A 215 29.53 -11.32 49.94
CA PRO A 215 29.24 -12.57 50.66
C PRO A 215 27.96 -13.17 50.12
N ARG A 216 27.96 -14.48 49.87
CA ARG A 216 26.78 -15.27 49.48
C ARG A 216 25.77 -15.35 50.59
#